data_a84bc4aecc03906cdf3141910cf92b73
#
_entry.id   a84bc4aecc03906cdf3141910cf92b73
#
_cell.length_a   1.000
_cell.length_b   1.000
_cell.length_c   1.000
_cell.angle_alpha   90.00
_cell.angle_beta   90.00
_cell.angle_gamma   90.00
#
_symmetry.space_group_name_H-M   'P 1'
#
loop_
_entity.id
_entity.type
_entity.pdbx_description
1 polymer ?
#
loop_
_entity_poly.entity_id
_entity_poly.type
_entity_poly.pdbx_seq_one_letter_code
_entity_poly.pdbx_strand_id
1 'polypeptide(L)'
;MERIERTVLSNLIHNEDYTRRVLPFIKEEYFSDRLEKILFTEIYKFVNKYNALPSKEALSIEMNGSKNVNEDEYKKVTDIISTLNKEP
;
A
#
# COMPACT_ATOMS: atom_id res chain seq x y z
N MET A 1 -16.35 11.21 -4.53
CA MET A 1 -16.39 10.58 -3.22
C MET A 1 -15.17 9.69 -3.04
N GLU A 2 -14.47 9.84 -1.95
CA GLU A 2 -13.31 9.01 -1.68
C GLU A 2 -13.73 7.59 -1.33
N ARG A 3 -12.96 6.64 -1.82
CA ARG A 3 -13.19 5.24 -1.49
C ARG A 3 -12.58 4.94 -0.13
N ILE A 4 -13.28 4.13 0.66
CA ILE A 4 -12.78 3.70 1.96
C ILE A 4 -11.44 2.98 1.81
N GLU A 5 -11.29 2.17 0.77
CA GLU A 5 -10.05 1.45 0.50
C GLU A 5 -8.86 2.39 0.37
N ARG A 6 -9.06 3.54 -0.29
CA ARG A 6 -7.98 4.53 -0.44
C ARG A 6 -7.62 5.17 0.89
N THR A 7 -8.62 5.43 1.72
CA THR A 7 -8.39 5.96 3.07
C THR A 7 -7.60 4.97 3.90
N VAL A 8 -7.95 3.69 3.84
CA VAL A 8 -7.23 2.64 4.55
C VAL A 8 -5.78 2.59 4.09
N LEU A 9 -5.54 2.57 2.78
CA LEU A 9 -4.19 2.52 2.24
C LEU A 9 -3.37 3.73 2.64
N SER A 10 -3.98 4.92 2.63
CA SER A 10 -3.29 6.14 3.05
C SER A 10 -2.83 6.05 4.50
N ASN A 11 -3.71 5.57 5.38
CA ASN A 11 -3.36 5.40 6.79
C ASN A 11 -2.29 4.34 6.99
N LEU A 12 -2.29 3.29 6.16
CA LEU A 12 -1.29 2.23 6.29
C LEU A 12 0.13 2.73 6.02
N ILE A 13 0.28 3.78 5.22
CA ILE A 13 1.61 4.30 4.91
C ILE A 13 1.97 5.56 5.69
N HIS A 14 1.00 6.20 6.34
CA HIS A 14 1.26 7.46 7.05
C HIS A 14 1.06 7.37 8.56
N ASN A 15 0.35 6.37 9.04
CA ASN A 15 -0.01 6.26 10.46
C ASN A 15 0.50 4.94 11.02
N GLU A 16 1.65 5.00 11.69
CA GLU A 16 2.30 3.79 12.21
C GLU A 16 1.44 3.06 13.23
N ASP A 17 0.82 3.81 14.14
CA ASP A 17 -0.01 3.23 15.18
C ASP A 17 -1.18 2.46 14.58
N TYR A 18 -1.86 3.09 13.62
CA TYR A 18 -2.96 2.48 12.91
C TYR A 18 -2.50 1.19 12.21
N THR A 19 -1.36 1.27 11.53
CA THR A 19 -0.85 0.13 10.78
C THR A 19 -0.54 -1.06 11.68
N ARG A 20 0.11 -0.80 12.81
CA ARG A 20 0.46 -1.87 13.75
C ARG A 20 -0.78 -2.53 14.35
N ARG A 21 -1.86 -1.76 14.53
CA ARG A 21 -3.09 -2.29 15.11
C ARG A 21 -3.95 -3.05 14.12
N VAL A 22 -4.04 -2.58 12.89
CA VAL A 22 -5.04 -3.11 11.95
C VAL A 22 -4.45 -4.03 10.88
N LEU A 23 -3.17 -3.91 10.57
CA LEU A 23 -2.57 -4.70 9.49
C LEU A 23 -2.80 -6.22 9.64
N PRO A 24 -2.67 -6.80 10.84
CA PRO A 24 -2.90 -8.24 11.01
C PRO A 24 -4.34 -8.67 10.72
N PHE A 25 -5.28 -7.74 10.72
CA PHE A 25 -6.69 -8.03 10.53
C PHE A 25 -7.21 -7.71 9.14
N ILE A 26 -6.41 -7.00 8.32
CA ILE A 26 -6.81 -6.66 6.96
C ILE A 26 -6.34 -7.76 6.02
N LYS A 27 -7.22 -8.14 5.10
CA LYS A 27 -6.91 -9.14 4.08
C LYS A 27 -6.98 -8.51 2.71
N GLU A 28 -6.18 -9.02 1.77
CA GLU A 28 -6.17 -8.47 0.41
C GLU A 28 -7.54 -8.54 -0.27
N GLU A 29 -8.36 -9.52 0.11
CA GLU A 29 -9.70 -9.67 -0.45
C GLU A 29 -10.65 -8.55 -0.08
N TYR A 30 -10.29 -7.72 0.91
CA TYR A 30 -11.08 -6.54 1.25
C TYR A 30 -10.97 -5.45 0.19
N PHE A 31 -10.01 -5.56 -0.69
CA PHE A 31 -9.82 -4.62 -1.79
C PHE A 31 -10.34 -5.27 -3.07
N SER A 32 -11.35 -4.66 -3.68
CA SER A 32 -11.92 -5.20 -4.91
C SER A 32 -11.09 -4.83 -6.14
N ASP A 33 -10.37 -3.74 -6.08
CA ASP A 33 -9.53 -3.28 -7.19
C ASP A 33 -8.17 -4.00 -7.14
N ARG A 34 -7.78 -4.57 -8.29
CA ARG A 34 -6.53 -5.33 -8.37
C ARG A 34 -5.30 -4.48 -8.01
N LEU A 35 -5.29 -3.23 -8.43
CA LEU A 35 -4.15 -2.35 -8.16
C LEU A 35 -4.04 -2.05 -6.66
N GLU A 36 -5.19 -1.89 -6.02
CA GLU A 36 -5.21 -1.67 -4.57
C GLU A 36 -4.78 -2.92 -3.83
N LYS A 37 -5.15 -4.11 -4.31
CA LYS A 37 -4.66 -5.37 -3.74
C LYS A 37 -3.15 -5.47 -3.84
N ILE A 38 -2.60 -5.12 -5.00
CA ILE A 38 -1.15 -5.12 -5.20
C ILE A 38 -0.48 -4.19 -4.20
N LEU A 39 -1.00 -2.98 -4.08
CA LEU A 39 -0.43 -1.98 -3.16
C LEU A 39 -0.50 -2.47 -1.72
N PHE A 40 -1.65 -2.98 -1.29
CA PHE A 40 -1.79 -3.52 0.06
C PHE A 40 -0.80 -4.65 0.30
N THR A 41 -0.66 -5.56 -0.64
CA THR A 41 0.25 -6.70 -0.51
C THR A 41 1.69 -6.22 -0.34
N GLU A 42 2.10 -5.22 -1.10
CA GLU A 42 3.45 -4.67 -0.99
C GLU A 42 3.68 -3.97 0.35
N ILE A 43 2.67 -3.23 0.84
CA ILE A 43 2.76 -2.62 2.17
C ILE A 43 2.91 -3.71 3.24
N TYR A 44 2.10 -4.75 3.16
CA TYR A 44 2.12 -5.86 4.12
C TYR A 44 3.50 -6.51 4.15
N LYS A 45 4.04 -6.82 2.97
CA LYS A 45 5.36 -7.44 2.87
C LYS A 45 6.45 -6.54 3.45
N PHE A 46 6.37 -5.24 3.17
CA PHE A 46 7.37 -4.30 3.63
C PHE A 46 7.38 -4.22 5.16
N VAL A 47 6.20 -4.08 5.76
CA VAL A 47 6.10 -3.97 7.22
C VAL A 47 6.62 -5.24 7.89
N ASN A 48 6.30 -6.40 7.34
CA ASN A 48 6.78 -7.66 7.90
C ASN A 48 8.28 -7.86 7.73
N LYS A 49 8.83 -7.35 6.62
CA LYS A 49 10.25 -7.51 6.32
C LYS A 49 11.13 -6.56 7.14
N TYR A 50 10.70 -5.31 7.27
CA TYR A 50 11.51 -4.27 7.88
C TYR A 50 11.01 -3.80 9.24
N ASN A 51 9.84 -4.26 9.66
CA ASN A 51 9.19 -3.85 10.91
C ASN A 51 9.06 -2.33 11.01
N ALA A 52 8.76 -1.69 9.88
CA ALA A 52 8.64 -0.25 9.78
C ALA A 52 7.69 0.10 8.64
N LEU A 53 7.10 1.29 8.70
CA LEU A 53 6.24 1.77 7.62
C LEU A 53 7.08 2.11 6.39
N PRO A 54 6.58 1.78 5.19
CA PRO A 54 7.26 2.17 3.96
C PRO A 54 7.02 3.64 3.65
N SER A 55 8.03 4.30 3.09
CA SER A 55 7.81 5.58 2.43
C SER A 55 7.26 5.29 1.04
N LYS A 56 6.76 6.34 0.37
CA LYS A 56 6.28 6.18 -1.01
C LYS A 56 7.40 5.72 -1.93
N GLU A 57 8.59 6.27 -1.73
CA GLU A 57 9.78 5.90 -2.51
C GLU A 57 10.17 4.46 -2.27
N ALA A 58 10.15 4.03 -1.00
CA ALA A 58 10.52 2.66 -0.65
C ALA A 58 9.53 1.65 -1.27
N LEU A 59 8.24 1.96 -1.25
CA LEU A 59 7.24 1.12 -1.89
C LEU A 59 7.50 0.99 -3.39
N SER A 60 7.82 2.10 -4.05
CA SER A 60 8.09 2.09 -5.48
C SER A 60 9.29 1.22 -5.80
N ILE A 61 10.33 1.29 -4.99
CA ILE A 61 11.53 0.49 -5.19
C ILE A 61 11.23 -1.00 -5.00
N GLU A 62 10.49 -1.34 -3.95
CA GLU A 62 10.13 -2.74 -3.68
C GLU A 62 9.26 -3.31 -4.80
N MET A 63 8.30 -2.53 -5.30
CA MET A 63 7.44 -2.99 -6.38
C MET A 63 8.21 -3.18 -7.69
N ASN A 64 9.20 -2.34 -7.93
CA ASN A 64 10.02 -2.46 -9.14
C ASN A 64 10.77 -3.81 -9.19
N GLY A 65 11.07 -4.37 -8.03
CA GLY A 65 11.72 -5.67 -7.95
C GLY A 65 10.76 -6.84 -7.85
N SER A 66 9.46 -6.60 -7.80
CA SER A 66 8.47 -7.64 -7.60
C SER A 66 8.15 -8.37 -8.90
N LYS A 67 8.17 -9.70 -8.84
CA LYS A 67 7.81 -10.53 -10.00
C LYS A 67 6.31 -10.57 -10.26
N ASN A 68 5.52 -10.15 -9.30
CA ASN A 68 4.06 -10.19 -9.39
C ASN A 68 3.47 -8.92 -9.99
N VAL A 69 4.29 -7.93 -10.27
CA VAL A 69 3.85 -6.63 -10.78
C VAL A 69 4.51 -6.37 -12.12
N ASN A 70 3.70 -6.27 -13.18
CA ASN A 70 4.24 -5.95 -14.49
C ASN A 70 4.44 -4.43 -14.63
N GLU A 71 5.06 -4.01 -15.74
CA GLU A 71 5.40 -2.61 -15.94
C GLU A 71 4.17 -1.70 -15.93
N ASP A 72 3.10 -2.12 -16.57
CA ASP A 72 1.87 -1.35 -16.63
C ASP A 72 1.25 -1.19 -15.24
N GLU A 73 1.20 -2.30 -14.50
CA GLU A 73 0.68 -2.28 -13.13
C GLU A 73 1.55 -1.41 -12.24
N TYR A 74 2.86 -1.49 -12.40
CA TYR A 74 3.79 -0.66 -11.63
C TYR A 74 3.49 0.83 -11.82
N LYS A 75 3.30 1.26 -13.07
CA LYS A 75 2.99 2.66 -13.36
C LYS A 75 1.68 3.09 -12.72
N LYS A 76 0.65 2.24 -12.83
CA LYS A 76 -0.67 2.56 -12.28
C LYS A 76 -0.66 2.60 -10.76
N VAL A 77 0.01 1.65 -10.13
CA VAL A 77 0.11 1.63 -8.66
C VAL A 77 0.92 2.81 -8.16
N THR A 78 1.99 3.17 -8.87
CA THR A 78 2.79 4.34 -8.51
C THR A 78 1.94 5.61 -8.56
N ASP A 79 1.04 5.72 -9.54
CA ASP A 79 0.11 6.84 -9.60
C ASP A 79 -0.82 6.86 -8.39
N ILE A 80 -1.31 5.70 -7.98
CA ILE A 80 -2.15 5.60 -6.78
C ILE A 80 -1.37 6.07 -5.56
N ILE A 81 -0.15 5.60 -5.40
CA ILE A 81 0.71 6.00 -4.28
C ILE A 81 0.85 7.52 -4.22
N SER A 82 1.05 8.15 -5.37
CA SER A 82 1.24 9.59 -5.41
C SER A 82 -0.01 10.36 -4.98
N THR A 83 -1.18 9.73 -5.05
CA THR A 83 -2.43 10.37 -4.61
C THR A 83 -2.75 10.14 -3.14
N LEU A 84 -2.02 9.27 -2.45
CA LEU A 84 -2.26 8.97 -1.05
C LEU A 84 -1.57 10.00 -0.18
N ASN A 85 -2.33 10.98 0.27
CA ASN A 85 -1.82 12.07 1.08
C ASN A 85 -2.13 11.84 2.54
N LYS A 86 -1.24 12.33 3.41
CA LYS A 86 -1.48 12.27 4.84
C LYS A 86 -2.66 13.17 5.18
N GLU A 87 -3.62 12.63 5.89
CA GLU A 87 -4.77 13.42 6.32
C GLU A 87 -4.34 14.42 7.39
N PRO A 88 -4.85 15.65 7.31
CA PRO A 88 -4.54 16.65 8.32
C PRO A 88 -5.14 16.30 9.68
#